data_9e54b913f8f12976da97529539a1c8ae
#
_entry.id   9e54b913f8f12976da97529539a1c8ae
#
_cell.length_a   1.000
_cell.length_b   1.000
_cell.length_c   1.000
_cell.angle_alpha   90.00
_cell.angle_beta   90.00
_cell.angle_gamma   90.00
#
_symmetry.space_group_name_H-M   'P 1'
#
loop_
_entity.id
_entity.type
_entity.pdbx_description
1 polymer ?
#
loop_
_entity_poly.entity_id
_entity_poly.type
_entity_poly.pdbx_seq_one_letter_code
_entity_poly.pdbx_strand_id
1 'polypeptide(L)'
;MRRLLLATIALAATYLGWVFVSRAVGTARWSRKNGQIEGKNSDFSRIYGGNDVKILQFYAREGEIVEGGKSVICYGVLNARSVRIEPAISGVSPSLNRCVEVSGEKATRYTLVAEGNDGRIVSESFVLGVRPDEETLPKITSFGIAKRERDYTGKWIFSLSFGAQNPEEVSIDPPVFPPLHRSPMGSFYVAPAKTTTYTLTVTGKHGHKAVKQVTVEVPGS
;
A
#
# COMPACT_ATOMS: atom_id res chain seq x y z
N MET A 1 -57.63 33.30 22.89
CA MET A 1 -56.25 33.43 22.36
C MET A 1 -55.19 33.40 23.49
N ARG A 2 -55.28 34.23 24.55
CA ARG A 2 -54.26 34.32 25.62
C ARG A 2 -54.00 33.00 26.37
N ARG A 3 -55.02 32.14 26.60
CA ARG A 3 -54.86 30.83 27.26
C ARG A 3 -54.16 29.79 26.40
N LEU A 4 -54.36 29.81 25.08
CA LEU A 4 -53.67 28.91 24.13
C LEU A 4 -52.18 29.26 24.02
N LEU A 5 -51.86 30.55 24.02
CA LEU A 5 -50.47 31.04 23.95
C LEU A 5 -49.67 30.68 25.22
N LEU A 6 -50.28 30.71 26.38
CA LEU A 6 -49.67 30.28 27.65
C LEU A 6 -49.42 28.77 27.69
N ALA A 7 -50.34 27.98 27.12
CA ALA A 7 -50.20 26.52 27.05
C ALA A 7 -49.03 26.08 26.09
N THR A 8 -48.86 26.76 24.96
CA THR A 8 -47.75 26.49 24.06
C THR A 8 -46.39 26.88 24.63
N ILE A 9 -46.31 28.01 25.36
CA ILE A 9 -45.07 28.42 26.03
C ILE A 9 -44.71 27.40 27.13
N ALA A 10 -45.66 26.91 27.91
CA ALA A 10 -45.42 25.93 28.97
C ALA A 10 -44.93 24.59 28.37
N LEU A 11 -45.49 24.10 27.24
CA LEU A 11 -45.06 22.90 26.55
C LEU A 11 -43.65 23.07 25.98
N ALA A 12 -43.32 24.22 25.39
CA ALA A 12 -41.99 24.50 24.90
C ALA A 12 -40.94 24.54 26.01
N ALA A 13 -41.28 25.15 27.16
CA ALA A 13 -40.37 25.20 28.31
C ALA A 13 -40.10 23.82 28.92
N THR A 14 -41.13 22.98 29.04
CA THR A 14 -40.97 21.58 29.51
C THR A 14 -40.15 20.73 28.55
N TYR A 15 -40.34 20.89 27.25
CA TYR A 15 -39.54 20.21 26.22
C TYR A 15 -38.06 20.62 26.27
N LEU A 16 -37.78 21.92 26.34
CA LEU A 16 -36.42 22.45 26.49
C LEU A 16 -35.76 21.97 27.78
N GLY A 17 -36.48 21.97 28.90
CA GLY A 17 -35.99 21.42 30.16
C GLY A 17 -35.64 19.94 30.06
N TRP A 18 -36.47 19.14 29.40
CA TRP A 18 -36.23 17.71 29.20
C TRP A 18 -35.00 17.46 28.30
N VAL A 19 -34.84 18.21 27.21
CA VAL A 19 -33.67 18.13 26.32
C VAL A 19 -32.40 18.51 27.08
N PHE A 20 -32.42 19.55 27.92
CA PHE A 20 -31.25 19.96 28.68
C PHE A 20 -30.85 18.92 29.73
N VAL A 21 -31.81 18.34 30.46
CA VAL A 21 -31.55 17.29 31.44
C VAL A 21 -31.05 16.01 30.76
N SER A 22 -31.62 15.62 29.63
CA SER A 22 -31.20 14.40 28.89
C SER A 22 -29.76 14.54 28.36
N ARG A 23 -29.36 15.72 27.89
CA ARG A 23 -27.97 15.99 27.47
C ARG A 23 -27.01 16.02 28.67
N ALA A 24 -27.37 16.64 29.77
CA ALA A 24 -26.54 16.68 30.98
C ALA A 24 -26.30 15.27 31.55
N VAL A 25 -27.33 14.42 31.58
CA VAL A 25 -27.21 13.03 32.04
C VAL A 25 -26.36 12.20 31.06
N GLY A 26 -26.47 12.44 29.74
CA GLY A 26 -25.65 11.79 28.73
C GLY A 26 -24.15 12.10 28.88
N THR A 27 -23.80 13.36 29.08
CA THR A 27 -22.40 13.78 29.28
C THR A 27 -21.82 13.27 30.61
N ALA A 28 -22.61 13.26 31.69
CA ALA A 28 -22.18 12.71 32.98
C ALA A 28 -21.94 11.16 32.91
N ARG A 29 -22.77 10.42 32.16
CA ARG A 29 -22.57 9.00 31.92
C ARG A 29 -21.31 8.73 31.10
N TRP A 30 -21.06 9.54 30.11
CA TRP A 30 -19.86 9.39 29.24
C TRP A 30 -18.59 9.69 30.03
N SER A 31 -18.57 10.73 30.85
CA SER A 31 -17.43 11.06 31.70
C SER A 31 -17.15 9.99 32.76
N ARG A 32 -18.18 9.36 33.36
CA ARG A 32 -17.99 8.23 34.29
C ARG A 32 -17.43 6.99 33.56
N LYS A 33 -17.84 6.71 32.33
CA LYS A 33 -17.35 5.57 31.57
C LYS A 33 -15.87 5.74 31.17
N ASN A 34 -15.44 6.96 30.84
CA ASN A 34 -14.05 7.27 30.58
C ASN A 34 -13.17 7.18 31.84
N GLY A 35 -13.62 7.69 32.97
CA GLY A 35 -12.91 7.53 34.24
C GLY A 35 -12.81 6.07 34.72
N GLN A 36 -13.78 5.22 34.38
CA GLN A 36 -13.70 3.76 34.66
C GLN A 36 -12.71 3.05 33.74
N ILE A 37 -12.52 3.53 32.52
CA ILE A 37 -11.53 2.98 31.58
C ILE A 37 -10.10 3.34 32.05
N GLU A 38 -9.86 4.56 32.51
CA GLU A 38 -8.58 4.97 33.08
C GLU A 38 -8.25 4.22 34.37
N GLY A 39 -9.22 4.01 35.27
CA GLY A 39 -9.06 3.21 36.46
C GLY A 39 -8.74 1.73 36.17
N LYS A 40 -9.37 1.13 35.15
CA LYS A 40 -9.05 -0.24 34.71
C LYS A 40 -7.65 -0.35 34.10
N ASN A 41 -7.18 0.67 33.40
CA ASN A 41 -5.84 0.71 32.83
C ASN A 41 -4.76 0.79 33.91
N SER A 42 -4.98 1.58 34.97
CA SER A 42 -4.07 1.65 36.10
C SER A 42 -4.02 0.35 36.92
N ASP A 43 -5.14 -0.31 37.08
CA ASP A 43 -5.21 -1.62 37.75
C ASP A 43 -4.55 -2.73 36.92
N PHE A 44 -4.72 -2.71 35.62
CA PHE A 44 -4.03 -3.66 34.71
C PHE A 44 -2.50 -3.47 34.77
N SER A 45 -2.03 -2.23 34.75
CA SER A 45 -0.60 -1.91 34.89
C SER A 45 -0.02 -2.40 36.22
N ARG A 46 -0.78 -2.25 37.33
CA ARG A 46 -0.36 -2.68 38.65
C ARG A 46 -0.34 -4.20 38.81
N ILE A 47 -1.30 -4.90 38.23
CA ILE A 47 -1.46 -6.37 38.39
C ILE A 47 -0.49 -7.15 37.49
N TYR A 48 -0.29 -6.70 36.24
CA TYR A 48 0.44 -7.45 35.21
C TYR A 48 1.79 -6.86 34.84
N GLY A 49 2.10 -5.60 35.18
CA GLY A 49 3.21 -4.89 34.59
C GLY A 49 4.44 -4.68 35.47
N GLY A 50 4.30 -4.55 36.78
CA GLY A 50 5.34 -3.88 37.55
C GLY A 50 5.58 -2.46 36.99
N ASN A 51 6.77 -1.89 37.23
CA ASN A 51 7.12 -0.54 36.72
C ASN A 51 7.97 -0.59 35.44
N ASP A 52 8.35 -1.76 34.97
CA ASP A 52 9.21 -1.94 33.81
C ASP A 52 8.46 -1.66 32.51
N VAL A 53 9.15 -1.04 31.56
CA VAL A 53 8.62 -0.87 30.20
C VAL A 53 8.52 -2.24 29.50
N LYS A 54 7.38 -2.50 28.85
CA LYS A 54 7.14 -3.76 28.14
C LYS A 54 6.39 -3.51 26.84
N ILE A 55 6.76 -4.27 25.80
CA ILE A 55 5.95 -4.42 24.60
C ILE A 55 5.00 -5.58 24.84
N LEU A 56 3.69 -5.33 24.73
CA LEU A 56 2.64 -6.31 24.93
C LEU A 56 2.32 -7.06 23.64
N GLN A 57 2.41 -6.34 22.53
CA GLN A 57 2.16 -6.85 21.17
C GLN A 57 2.78 -5.91 20.15
N PHE A 58 3.25 -6.49 19.03
CA PHE A 58 3.69 -5.76 17.86
C PHE A 58 3.58 -6.64 16.63
N TYR A 59 2.61 -6.36 15.75
CA TYR A 59 2.33 -7.18 14.57
C TYR A 59 1.63 -6.39 13.48
N ALA A 60 1.71 -6.86 12.24
CA ALA A 60 0.84 -6.43 11.17
C ALA A 60 -0.38 -7.34 11.09
N ARG A 61 -1.56 -6.80 10.78
CA ARG A 61 -2.79 -7.59 10.59
C ARG A 61 -2.61 -8.59 9.45
N GLU A 62 -2.05 -8.12 8.34
CA GLU A 62 -1.63 -8.93 7.21
C GLU A 62 -0.10 -9.06 7.26
N GLY A 63 0.43 -10.29 7.26
CA GLY A 63 1.88 -10.53 7.23
C GLY A 63 2.51 -10.20 5.87
N GLU A 64 1.69 -10.16 4.82
CA GLU A 64 2.07 -9.84 3.45
C GLU A 64 0.96 -9.03 2.78
N ILE A 65 1.35 -8.03 1.97
CA ILE A 65 0.46 -7.21 1.17
C ILE A 65 0.85 -7.28 -0.32
N VAL A 66 -0.08 -6.88 -1.18
CA VAL A 66 0.22 -6.64 -2.59
C VAL A 66 0.98 -5.31 -2.71
N GLU A 67 1.90 -5.21 -3.65
CA GLU A 67 2.70 -4.02 -3.92
C GLU A 67 1.82 -2.76 -4.08
N GLY A 68 2.14 -1.70 -3.32
CA GLY A 68 1.32 -0.49 -3.20
C GLY A 68 0.04 -0.65 -2.37
N GLY A 69 -0.21 -1.85 -1.83
CA GLY A 69 -1.32 -2.13 -0.93
C GLY A 69 -1.13 -1.54 0.46
N LYS A 70 -2.14 -1.73 1.31
CA LYS A 70 -2.18 -1.21 2.66
C LYS A 70 -2.28 -2.35 3.67
N SER A 71 -1.66 -2.18 4.83
CA SER A 71 -1.82 -3.00 6.03
C SER A 71 -1.99 -2.13 7.25
N VAL A 72 -2.31 -2.75 8.37
CA VAL A 72 -2.44 -2.08 9.66
C VAL A 72 -1.47 -2.73 10.64
N ILE A 73 -0.54 -1.92 11.18
CA ILE A 73 0.37 -2.32 12.24
C ILE A 73 -0.29 -2.01 13.57
N CYS A 74 -0.44 -3.03 14.41
CA CYS A 74 -0.97 -2.89 15.76
C CYS A 74 0.14 -3.10 16.80
N TYR A 75 0.14 -2.26 17.83
CA TYR A 75 1.08 -2.35 18.94
C TYR A 75 0.42 -2.03 20.26
N GLY A 76 1.00 -2.56 21.32
CA GLY A 76 0.65 -2.24 22.69
C GLY A 76 1.90 -2.17 23.55
N VAL A 77 2.02 -1.13 24.36
CA VAL A 77 3.15 -0.92 25.28
C VAL A 77 2.64 -0.57 26.68
N LEU A 78 3.37 -1.01 27.66
CA LEU A 78 3.11 -0.74 29.06
C LEU A 78 4.27 0.05 29.67
N ASN A 79 3.98 1.05 30.52
CA ASN A 79 4.95 1.88 31.21
C ASN A 79 5.96 2.62 30.33
N ALA A 80 5.60 2.86 29.07
CA ALA A 80 6.44 3.59 28.13
C ALA A 80 6.23 5.10 28.26
N ARG A 81 7.32 5.86 28.37
CA ARG A 81 7.36 7.33 28.28
C ARG A 81 7.29 7.78 26.83
N SER A 82 7.99 7.06 25.98
CA SER A 82 8.03 7.32 24.53
C SER A 82 7.96 6.04 23.72
N VAL A 83 7.41 6.15 22.51
CA VAL A 83 7.30 5.05 21.56
C VAL A 83 7.56 5.57 20.16
N ARG A 84 8.35 4.83 19.37
CA ARG A 84 8.54 5.08 17.95
C ARG A 84 8.54 3.77 17.18
N ILE A 85 8.20 3.84 15.92
CA ILE A 85 8.34 2.73 14.95
C ILE A 85 9.33 3.16 13.88
N GLU A 86 10.21 2.26 13.50
CA GLU A 86 11.21 2.43 12.45
C GLU A 86 10.94 1.42 11.32
N PRO A 87 10.79 1.86 10.03
CA PRO A 87 10.83 3.26 9.56
C PRO A 87 9.73 4.12 10.21
N ALA A 88 9.97 5.44 10.26
CA ALA A 88 9.09 6.36 10.97
C ALA A 88 7.66 6.36 10.42
N ILE A 89 6.70 6.19 11.31
CA ILE A 89 5.28 6.23 11.03
C ILE A 89 4.65 7.35 11.87
N SER A 90 3.79 8.17 11.25
CA SER A 90 3.07 9.22 11.96
C SER A 90 1.99 8.65 12.89
N GLY A 91 1.64 9.42 13.92
CA GLY A 91 0.55 9.07 14.83
C GLY A 91 0.90 8.00 15.87
N VAL A 92 2.17 7.66 16.06
CA VAL A 92 2.65 6.72 17.09
C VAL A 92 2.79 7.45 18.43
N SER A 93 2.22 6.87 19.50
CA SER A 93 2.34 7.37 20.88
C SER A 93 2.13 6.23 21.87
N PRO A 94 2.58 6.35 23.13
CA PRO A 94 2.37 5.33 24.15
C PRO A 94 0.89 4.93 24.27
N SER A 95 0.58 3.65 24.13
CA SER A 95 -0.77 3.11 24.21
C SER A 95 -0.75 1.63 24.53
N LEU A 96 -1.74 1.14 25.27
CA LEU A 96 -1.93 -0.30 25.53
C LEU A 96 -2.40 -1.06 24.28
N ASN A 97 -3.09 -0.39 23.37
CA ASN A 97 -3.53 -0.96 22.11
C ASN A 97 -3.78 0.17 21.11
N ARG A 98 -2.99 0.21 20.06
CA ARG A 98 -3.12 1.17 18.97
C ARG A 98 -2.74 0.55 17.64
N CYS A 99 -3.46 0.94 16.61
CA CYS A 99 -3.17 0.51 15.25
C CYS A 99 -2.97 1.73 14.34
N VAL A 100 -2.02 1.62 13.41
CA VAL A 100 -1.65 2.63 12.42
C VAL A 100 -1.60 2.02 11.03
N GLU A 101 -2.10 2.74 10.03
CA GLU A 101 -2.07 2.28 8.64
C GLU A 101 -0.68 2.49 8.05
N VAL A 102 -0.24 1.52 7.26
CA VAL A 102 1.01 1.55 6.49
C VAL A 102 0.75 1.06 5.08
N SER A 103 1.57 1.52 4.14
CA SER A 103 1.60 1.02 2.76
C SER A 103 3.06 0.72 2.40
N GLY A 104 3.27 -0.18 1.45
CA GLY A 104 4.62 -0.56 1.04
C GLY A 104 4.69 -1.03 -0.41
N GLU A 105 5.83 -0.73 -1.06
CA GLU A 105 6.18 -1.23 -2.39
C GLU A 105 7.21 -2.36 -2.34
N LYS A 106 7.82 -2.57 -1.17
CA LYS A 106 8.80 -3.63 -0.94
C LYS A 106 8.75 -4.14 0.48
N ALA A 107 9.18 -5.36 0.69
CA ALA A 107 9.26 -5.96 2.02
C ALA A 107 10.05 -5.03 2.96
N THR A 108 9.45 -4.69 4.09
CA THR A 108 9.96 -3.71 5.04
C THR A 108 9.99 -4.30 6.45
N ARG A 109 11.14 -4.20 7.10
CA ARG A 109 11.28 -4.52 8.52
C ARG A 109 10.81 -3.33 9.35
N TYR A 110 9.80 -3.57 10.17
CA TYR A 110 9.36 -2.60 11.17
C TYR A 110 9.91 -2.98 12.53
N THR A 111 10.37 -1.96 13.27
CA THR A 111 10.89 -2.10 14.63
C THR A 111 10.16 -1.13 15.54
N LEU A 112 9.47 -1.65 16.54
CA LEU A 112 8.89 -0.85 17.62
C LEU A 112 9.98 -0.66 18.68
N VAL A 113 10.18 0.58 19.10
CA VAL A 113 11.10 0.94 20.18
C VAL A 113 10.31 1.69 21.24
N ALA A 114 10.31 1.18 22.47
CA ALA A 114 9.63 1.81 23.60
C ALA A 114 10.64 2.13 24.71
N GLU A 115 10.58 3.34 25.24
CA GLU A 115 11.42 3.85 26.31
C GLU A 115 10.60 4.06 27.57
N GLY A 116 11.05 3.52 28.69
CA GLY A 116 10.44 3.67 30.01
C GLY A 116 10.80 4.98 30.71
N ASN A 117 10.12 5.27 31.80
CA ASN A 117 10.43 6.43 32.64
C ASN A 117 11.80 6.34 33.33
N ASP A 118 12.34 5.15 33.47
CA ASP A 118 13.66 4.83 34.03
C ASP A 118 14.79 4.87 32.97
N GLY A 119 14.45 5.21 31.71
CA GLY A 119 15.38 5.25 30.60
C GLY A 119 15.67 3.88 29.97
N ARG A 120 15.08 2.79 30.43
CA ARG A 120 15.19 1.47 29.80
C ARG A 120 14.51 1.50 28.44
N ILE A 121 15.13 0.81 27.48
CA ILE A 121 14.64 0.69 26.11
C ILE A 121 14.36 -0.79 25.82
N VAL A 122 13.20 -1.08 25.27
CA VAL A 122 12.82 -2.37 24.72
C VAL A 122 12.44 -2.24 23.25
N SER A 123 12.74 -3.25 22.46
CA SER A 123 12.40 -3.24 21.03
C SER A 123 11.94 -4.60 20.55
N GLU A 124 11.06 -4.59 19.56
CA GLU A 124 10.55 -5.77 18.87
C GLU A 124 10.44 -5.47 17.36
N SER A 125 10.64 -6.48 16.52
CA SER A 125 10.65 -6.30 15.06
C SER A 125 9.91 -7.42 14.37
N PHE A 126 9.27 -7.10 13.24
CA PHE A 126 8.77 -8.06 12.25
C PHE A 126 9.04 -7.54 10.83
N VAL A 127 8.84 -8.40 9.83
CA VAL A 127 8.91 -8.02 8.42
C VAL A 127 7.51 -8.08 7.84
N LEU A 128 7.04 -6.96 7.28
CA LEU A 128 5.86 -6.94 6.43
C LEU A 128 6.30 -7.32 5.02
N GLY A 129 5.83 -8.46 4.53
CA GLY A 129 6.08 -8.93 3.18
C GLY A 129 5.33 -8.10 2.14
N VAL A 130 5.89 -8.01 0.93
CA VAL A 130 5.22 -7.40 -0.22
C VAL A 130 5.43 -8.33 -1.41
N ARG A 131 4.34 -8.72 -2.05
CA ARG A 131 4.35 -9.49 -3.29
C ARG A 131 3.90 -8.65 -4.47
N PRO A 132 4.39 -8.93 -5.68
CA PRO A 132 3.89 -8.27 -6.88
C PRO A 132 2.38 -8.47 -7.05
N ASP A 133 1.74 -7.48 -7.66
CA ASP A 133 0.36 -7.62 -8.11
C ASP A 133 0.35 -8.31 -9.49
N GLU A 134 0.00 -9.59 -9.51
CA GLU A 134 0.00 -10.41 -10.73
C GLU A 134 -0.89 -9.86 -11.85
N GLU A 135 -1.95 -9.11 -11.49
CA GLU A 135 -2.86 -8.51 -12.48
C GLU A 135 -2.21 -7.32 -13.19
N THR A 136 -1.28 -6.64 -12.54
CA THR A 136 -0.58 -5.47 -13.09
C THR A 136 0.80 -5.78 -13.67
N LEU A 137 1.29 -7.02 -13.50
CA LEU A 137 2.55 -7.44 -14.10
C LEU A 137 2.54 -7.31 -15.63
N PRO A 138 3.64 -6.81 -16.24
CA PRO A 138 3.74 -6.78 -17.67
C PRO A 138 3.84 -8.19 -18.23
N LYS A 139 3.14 -8.46 -19.33
CA LYS A 139 3.19 -9.75 -20.05
C LYS A 139 3.36 -9.51 -21.54
N ILE A 140 4.24 -10.25 -22.18
CA ILE A 140 4.35 -10.30 -23.65
C ILE A 140 3.48 -11.43 -24.14
N THR A 141 2.35 -11.11 -24.78
CA THR A 141 1.39 -12.08 -25.31
C THR A 141 1.86 -12.68 -26.62
N SER A 142 2.51 -11.87 -27.44
CA SER A 142 3.09 -12.28 -28.72
C SER A 142 4.34 -11.47 -29.02
N PHE A 143 5.32 -12.08 -29.69
CA PHE A 143 6.43 -11.40 -30.34
C PHE A 143 7.00 -12.33 -31.40
N GLY A 144 7.00 -11.89 -32.66
CA GLY A 144 7.45 -12.73 -33.74
C GLY A 144 7.45 -12.04 -35.12
N ILE A 145 7.87 -12.78 -36.13
CA ILE A 145 7.89 -12.36 -37.54
C ILE A 145 6.47 -12.51 -38.08
N ALA A 146 5.84 -11.39 -38.44
CA ALA A 146 4.51 -11.36 -39.05
C ALA A 146 4.57 -11.50 -40.58
N LYS A 147 5.58 -10.90 -41.21
CA LYS A 147 5.76 -10.94 -42.68
C LYS A 147 7.23 -10.89 -43.03
N ARG A 148 7.60 -11.50 -44.14
CA ARG A 148 8.90 -11.35 -44.79
C ARG A 148 8.70 -11.09 -46.28
N GLU A 149 9.42 -10.10 -46.77
CA GLU A 149 9.35 -9.68 -48.18
C GLU A 149 10.72 -9.18 -48.67
N ARG A 150 10.87 -9.00 -49.97
CA ARG A 150 12.02 -8.32 -50.55
C ARG A 150 11.63 -6.94 -51.05
N ASP A 151 12.50 -5.97 -50.83
CA ASP A 151 12.33 -4.64 -51.41
C ASP A 151 12.67 -4.64 -52.91
N TYR A 152 12.52 -3.52 -53.55
CA TYR A 152 12.81 -3.35 -55.00
C TYR A 152 14.29 -3.53 -55.33
N THR A 153 15.19 -3.51 -54.33
CA THR A 153 16.61 -3.79 -54.47
C THR A 153 16.97 -5.26 -54.24
N GLY A 154 15.99 -6.09 -53.89
CA GLY A 154 16.17 -7.51 -53.56
C GLY A 154 16.59 -7.76 -52.11
N LYS A 155 16.70 -6.74 -51.27
CA LYS A 155 17.04 -6.85 -49.84
C LYS A 155 15.87 -7.39 -49.05
N TRP A 156 16.15 -8.27 -48.06
CA TRP A 156 15.13 -8.80 -47.18
C TRP A 156 14.64 -7.73 -46.18
N ILE A 157 13.34 -7.60 -46.08
CA ILE A 157 12.61 -6.80 -45.10
C ILE A 157 11.71 -7.74 -44.30
N PHE A 158 11.72 -7.61 -43.00
CA PHE A 158 10.87 -8.36 -42.05
C PHE A 158 9.96 -7.43 -41.30
N SER A 159 8.67 -7.75 -41.23
CA SER A 159 7.74 -7.14 -40.31
C SER A 159 7.71 -7.95 -39.02
N LEU A 160 8.08 -7.34 -37.92
CA LEU A 160 7.95 -7.92 -36.58
C LEU A 160 6.70 -7.33 -35.92
N SER A 161 5.94 -8.17 -35.23
CA SER A 161 4.77 -7.73 -34.45
C SER A 161 4.88 -8.20 -33.01
N PHE A 162 4.28 -7.43 -32.12
CA PHE A 162 4.19 -7.78 -30.71
C PHE A 162 2.82 -7.45 -30.12
N GLY A 163 2.46 -8.17 -29.06
CA GLY A 163 1.36 -7.87 -28.17
C GLY A 163 1.85 -7.90 -26.72
N ALA A 164 1.36 -6.97 -25.91
CA ALA A 164 1.73 -6.85 -24.52
C ALA A 164 0.51 -6.48 -23.67
N GLN A 165 0.53 -6.89 -22.41
CA GLN A 165 -0.42 -6.46 -21.37
C GLN A 165 0.34 -5.63 -20.35
N ASN A 166 -0.33 -4.62 -19.79
CA ASN A 166 0.19 -3.72 -18.76
C ASN A 166 1.53 -3.02 -19.09
N PRO A 167 1.75 -2.53 -20.34
CA PRO A 167 2.98 -1.84 -20.69
C PRO A 167 2.95 -0.40 -20.15
N GLU A 168 4.00 0.03 -19.47
CA GLU A 168 4.32 1.45 -19.23
C GLU A 168 5.38 1.93 -20.22
N GLU A 169 6.31 1.04 -20.58
CA GLU A 169 7.32 1.29 -21.58
C GLU A 169 7.55 0.03 -22.40
N VAL A 170 7.82 0.21 -23.70
CA VAL A 170 8.19 -0.87 -24.61
C VAL A 170 9.47 -0.48 -25.32
N SER A 171 10.47 -1.33 -25.23
CA SER A 171 11.77 -1.15 -25.90
C SER A 171 12.20 -2.41 -26.65
N ILE A 172 13.05 -2.21 -27.63
CA ILE A 172 13.62 -3.31 -28.44
C ILE A 172 15.11 -3.07 -28.65
N ASP A 173 15.86 -4.16 -28.61
CA ASP A 173 17.29 -4.20 -28.89
C ASP A 173 17.59 -5.27 -29.95
N PRO A 174 18.29 -4.99 -31.05
CA PRO A 174 18.77 -3.66 -31.47
C PRO A 174 17.64 -2.66 -31.69
N PRO A 175 17.91 -1.35 -31.46
CA PRO A 175 16.89 -0.31 -31.53
C PRO A 175 16.31 -0.19 -32.95
N VAL A 176 15.02 0.10 -33.03
CA VAL A 176 14.27 0.30 -34.26
C VAL A 176 13.79 1.75 -34.38
N PHE A 177 13.52 2.18 -35.60
CA PHE A 177 12.98 3.52 -35.84
C PHE A 177 11.62 3.43 -36.56
N PRO A 178 10.60 4.20 -36.15
CA PRO A 178 10.58 5.06 -34.95
C PRO A 178 10.65 4.23 -33.65
N PRO A 179 11.08 4.83 -32.51
CA PRO A 179 11.07 4.16 -31.22
C PRO A 179 9.68 3.66 -30.85
N LEU A 180 9.62 2.49 -30.22
CA LEU A 180 8.37 1.98 -29.70
C LEU A 180 7.93 2.83 -28.51
N HIS A 181 6.63 3.12 -28.46
CA HIS A 181 6.02 3.87 -27.35
C HIS A 181 5.17 2.92 -26.50
N ARG A 182 4.63 3.44 -25.42
CA ARG A 182 3.66 2.76 -24.57
C ARG A 182 2.46 2.31 -25.41
N SER A 183 2.50 1.08 -25.90
CA SER A 183 1.45 0.49 -26.70
C SER A 183 1.24 -0.97 -26.32
N PRO A 184 -0.02 -1.44 -26.21
CA PRO A 184 -0.32 -2.84 -25.95
C PRO A 184 -0.04 -3.74 -27.16
N MET A 185 0.12 -3.17 -28.34
CA MET A 185 0.48 -3.90 -29.56
C MET A 185 1.17 -2.99 -30.56
N GLY A 186 1.94 -3.58 -31.45
CA GLY A 186 2.61 -2.83 -32.51
C GLY A 186 3.25 -3.74 -33.53
N SER A 187 3.63 -3.12 -34.66
CA SER A 187 4.46 -3.73 -35.69
C SER A 187 5.47 -2.72 -36.19
N PHE A 188 6.63 -3.21 -36.61
CA PHE A 188 7.72 -2.42 -37.15
C PHE A 188 8.51 -3.23 -38.16
N TYR A 189 9.22 -2.55 -39.06
CA TYR A 189 10.02 -3.17 -40.10
C TYR A 189 11.49 -3.17 -39.74
N VAL A 190 12.17 -4.26 -40.00
CA VAL A 190 13.61 -4.40 -39.86
C VAL A 190 14.23 -5.01 -41.14
N ALA A 191 15.43 -4.59 -41.47
CA ALA A 191 16.17 -5.06 -42.61
C ALA A 191 17.61 -5.40 -42.22
N PRO A 192 17.82 -6.41 -41.38
CA PRO A 192 19.15 -6.77 -40.90
C PRO A 192 20.04 -7.31 -42.05
N ALA A 193 21.32 -6.96 -42.00
CA ALA A 193 22.29 -7.43 -43.02
C ALA A 193 22.73 -8.88 -42.76
N LYS A 194 22.55 -9.38 -41.54
CA LYS A 194 22.89 -10.75 -41.10
C LYS A 194 21.85 -11.25 -40.13
N THR A 195 21.81 -12.53 -39.86
CA THR A 195 20.98 -13.13 -38.82
C THR A 195 21.12 -12.36 -37.54
N THR A 196 20.00 -11.82 -37.00
CA THR A 196 19.97 -10.91 -35.89
C THR A 196 18.86 -11.31 -34.91
N THR A 197 19.20 -11.35 -33.62
CA THR A 197 18.22 -11.57 -32.55
C THR A 197 17.75 -10.24 -32.03
N TYR A 198 16.43 -10.03 -32.04
CA TYR A 198 15.75 -8.88 -31.46
C TYR A 198 15.18 -9.25 -30.09
N THR A 199 15.44 -8.41 -29.11
CA THR A 199 14.96 -8.59 -27.73
C THR A 199 13.91 -7.52 -27.44
N LEU A 200 12.68 -7.93 -27.24
CA LEU A 200 11.59 -7.06 -26.79
C LEU A 200 11.56 -7.03 -25.25
N THR A 201 11.58 -5.85 -24.67
CA THR A 201 11.42 -5.62 -23.24
C THR A 201 10.19 -4.77 -23.01
N VAL A 202 9.27 -5.27 -22.19
CA VAL A 202 8.09 -4.56 -21.73
C VAL A 202 8.28 -4.27 -20.25
N THR A 203 8.33 -2.98 -19.90
CA THR A 203 8.40 -2.53 -18.52
C THR A 203 6.99 -2.13 -18.08
N GLY A 204 6.53 -2.64 -16.96
CA GLY A 204 5.26 -2.33 -16.33
C GLY A 204 5.43 -1.50 -15.08
N LYS A 205 4.35 -1.40 -14.33
CA LYS A 205 4.29 -0.68 -13.05
C LYS A 205 5.40 -1.15 -12.10
N HIS A 206 5.91 -0.24 -11.28
CA HIS A 206 6.99 -0.49 -10.31
C HIS A 206 8.30 -1.02 -10.92
N GLY A 207 8.47 -0.92 -12.26
CA GLY A 207 9.69 -1.34 -12.95
C GLY A 207 9.79 -2.85 -13.22
N HIS A 208 8.73 -3.62 -13.03
CA HIS A 208 8.68 -5.03 -13.42
C HIS A 208 8.86 -5.18 -14.92
N LYS A 209 9.57 -6.22 -15.36
CA LYS A 209 9.91 -6.42 -16.77
C LYS A 209 9.51 -7.80 -17.27
N ALA A 210 8.98 -7.84 -18.49
CA ALA A 210 8.85 -9.04 -19.29
C ALA A 210 9.78 -8.93 -20.50
N VAL A 211 10.46 -10.01 -20.85
CA VAL A 211 11.44 -10.04 -21.94
C VAL A 211 11.15 -11.23 -22.86
N LYS A 212 11.19 -11.01 -24.16
CA LYS A 212 11.07 -12.05 -25.17
C LYS A 212 11.98 -11.77 -26.36
N GLN A 213 12.52 -12.82 -26.95
CA GLN A 213 13.43 -12.73 -28.08
C GLN A 213 12.85 -13.39 -29.35
N VAL A 214 13.23 -12.85 -30.48
CA VAL A 214 12.99 -13.44 -31.80
C VAL A 214 14.25 -13.30 -32.66
N THR A 215 14.67 -14.39 -33.32
CA THR A 215 15.78 -14.37 -34.24
C THR A 215 15.26 -14.24 -35.65
N VAL A 216 15.75 -13.24 -36.38
CA VAL A 216 15.48 -12.99 -37.78
C VAL A 216 16.64 -13.58 -38.57
N GLU A 217 16.41 -14.71 -39.24
CA GLU A 217 17.38 -15.37 -40.11
C GLU A 217 17.32 -14.72 -41.48
N VAL A 218 18.49 -14.27 -41.99
CA VAL A 218 18.64 -13.73 -43.34
C VAL A 218 19.11 -14.83 -44.28
N PRO A 219 18.28 -15.26 -45.24
CA PRO A 219 18.69 -16.31 -46.17
C PRO A 219 19.91 -15.90 -47.01
N GLY A 220 20.96 -16.70 -46.97
CA GLY A 220 22.19 -16.48 -47.77
C GLY A 220 23.23 -15.55 -47.13
N SER A 221 23.11 -15.26 -45.83
CA SER A 221 24.13 -14.56 -45.04
C SER A 221 25.11 -15.50 -44.38
#